data_8f3358ec7a79c8997bffda46e1d73f51
#
_entry.id   8f3358ec7a79c8997bffda46e1d73f51
#
_cell.length_a   1.000
_cell.length_b   1.000
_cell.length_c   1.000
_cell.angle_alpha   90.00
_cell.angle_beta   90.00
_cell.angle_gamma   90.00
#
_symmetry.space_group_name_H-M   'P 1'
#
loop_
_entity.id
_entity.type
_entity.pdbx_description
1 polymer ?
#
loop_
_entity_poly.entity_id
_entity_poly.type
_entity_poly.pdbx_seq_one_letter_code
_entity_poly.pdbx_strand_id
1 'polypeptide(L)'
;MGSFPSTLTNVPSYWPKAEFSLFVLGQILSISCYFFVAYHIIFEKSARKALHNHVIIILLFYNFLGVTFDLSLTLDRDRVGYVSLFSPTLCRFWQLVDNGIWYGGISLMMWASFERHILVFHSNFVRTTRQLVLVHYIPLIFFSLYAPLLYFYLIFLYPCDEDFDSTSLLCGGMCFYATIPNWFLVYDSFVDYTIPILLIVVFSISLLLRFIRQKQRLQQAVTWRQCRKMTIQLTLVSTTYLIFDLPYVIIFLVQSCGYPNFASNIIQPYVASLTYVPAIVLPYATLLALPRLKQKLCRLFFWKRHQRQIVPLTTYT
;
A
#
# COMPACT_ATOMS: atom_id res chain seq x y z
N MET A 1 28.14 6.17 20.56
CA MET A 1 28.18 4.71 20.77
C MET A 1 26.96 4.36 21.61
N GLY A 2 25.85 4.15 21.00
CA GLY A 2 24.64 3.60 21.60
C GLY A 2 24.35 2.29 20.88
N SER A 3 24.81 1.19 21.46
CA SER A 3 24.42 -0.14 21.09
C SER A 3 22.90 -0.24 21.20
N PHE A 4 22.22 -0.56 20.10
CA PHE A 4 20.85 -1.06 20.17
C PHE A 4 20.81 -2.16 21.23
N PRO A 5 19.91 -2.09 22.20
CA PRO A 5 19.83 -3.11 23.22
C PRO A 5 19.42 -4.43 22.57
N SER A 6 20.37 -5.37 22.56
CA SER A 6 20.20 -6.77 22.18
C SER A 6 19.31 -7.57 23.16
N THR A 7 18.44 -6.90 23.91
CA THR A 7 17.56 -7.50 24.93
C THR A 7 16.12 -7.68 24.48
N LEU A 8 15.87 -7.89 23.17
CA LEU A 8 14.54 -8.27 22.65
C LEU A 8 14.39 -9.80 22.49
N THR A 9 15.20 -10.57 23.21
CA THR A 9 15.13 -12.03 23.24
C THR A 9 14.15 -12.50 24.30
N ASN A 10 12.87 -12.35 24.14
CA ASN A 10 11.82 -13.14 24.80
C ASN A 10 10.46 -12.43 24.79
N VAL A 11 10.07 -11.85 23.65
CA VAL A 11 8.65 -11.61 23.43
C VAL A 11 8.09 -12.92 22.87
N PRO A 12 7.18 -13.62 23.59
CA PRO A 12 6.52 -14.77 23.02
C PRO A 12 5.87 -14.31 21.72
N SER A 13 6.22 -14.93 20.60
CA SER A 13 5.62 -14.75 19.29
C SER A 13 4.19 -15.30 19.33
N TYR A 14 3.30 -14.65 20.06
CA TYR A 14 1.89 -14.97 20.12
C TYR A 14 1.08 -13.76 19.67
N TRP A 15 0.94 -13.63 18.38
CA TRP A 15 -0.27 -12.94 17.90
C TRP A 15 -1.47 -13.63 18.53
N PRO A 16 -2.43 -12.90 19.11
CA PRO A 16 -3.67 -13.49 19.52
C PRO A 16 -4.20 -14.31 18.34
N LYS A 17 -4.56 -15.58 18.56
CA LYS A 17 -5.01 -16.50 17.48
C LYS A 17 -6.06 -15.88 16.57
N ALA A 18 -6.84 -14.95 17.09
CA ALA A 18 -7.83 -14.19 16.36
C ALA A 18 -7.21 -13.24 15.31
N GLU A 19 -6.17 -12.49 15.66
CA GLU A 19 -5.49 -11.57 14.73
C GLU A 19 -4.83 -12.34 13.60
N PHE A 20 -4.07 -13.40 13.90
CA PHE A 20 -3.48 -14.28 12.91
C PHE A 20 -4.54 -14.79 11.91
N SER A 21 -5.66 -15.31 12.41
CA SER A 21 -6.74 -15.83 11.55
C SER A 21 -7.36 -14.73 10.69
N LEU A 22 -7.52 -13.51 11.20
CA LEU A 22 -8.03 -12.36 10.46
C LEU A 22 -7.09 -11.95 9.32
N PHE A 23 -5.77 -11.90 9.59
CA PHE A 23 -4.79 -11.56 8.55
C PHE A 23 -4.70 -12.63 7.47
N VAL A 24 -4.71 -13.93 7.83
CA VAL A 24 -4.74 -15.04 6.85
C VAL A 24 -5.99 -14.97 5.98
N LEU A 25 -7.17 -14.79 6.57
CA LEU A 25 -8.42 -14.64 5.81
C LEU A 25 -8.40 -13.38 4.92
N GLY A 26 -7.95 -12.25 5.49
CA GLY A 26 -7.80 -11.00 4.76
C GLY A 26 -6.85 -11.15 3.56
N GLN A 27 -5.72 -11.82 3.74
CA GLN A 27 -4.74 -12.09 2.71
C GLN A 27 -5.31 -12.94 1.56
N ILE A 28 -5.96 -14.07 1.87
CA ILE A 28 -6.54 -14.98 0.87
C ILE A 28 -7.60 -14.23 0.03
N LEU A 29 -8.50 -13.52 0.70
CA LEU A 29 -9.53 -12.75 0.04
C LEU A 29 -8.95 -11.59 -0.78
N SER A 30 -7.94 -10.90 -0.26
CA SER A 30 -7.27 -9.80 -0.93
C SER A 30 -6.53 -10.27 -2.19
N ILE A 31 -5.74 -11.34 -2.11
CA ILE A 31 -5.04 -11.93 -3.27
C ILE A 31 -6.04 -12.29 -4.38
N SER A 32 -7.15 -12.93 -4.03
CA SER A 32 -8.21 -13.26 -5.00
C SER A 32 -8.78 -11.99 -5.68
N CYS A 33 -8.97 -10.92 -4.89
CA CYS A 33 -9.45 -9.65 -5.40
C CYS A 33 -8.39 -8.95 -6.27
N TYR A 34 -7.08 -9.03 -5.92
CA TYR A 34 -5.98 -8.52 -6.75
C TYR A 34 -5.97 -9.14 -8.14
N PHE A 35 -6.06 -10.46 -8.22
CA PHE A 35 -6.13 -11.16 -9.51
C PHE A 35 -7.35 -10.74 -10.33
N PHE A 36 -8.51 -10.62 -9.70
CA PHE A 36 -9.74 -10.18 -10.37
C PHE A 36 -9.61 -8.76 -10.92
N VAL A 37 -9.10 -7.81 -10.11
CA VAL A 37 -8.94 -6.42 -10.50
C VAL A 37 -7.85 -6.28 -11.58
N ALA A 38 -6.70 -6.95 -11.41
CA ALA A 38 -5.62 -6.94 -12.39
C ALA A 38 -6.07 -7.47 -13.75
N TYR A 39 -6.75 -8.63 -13.76
CA TYR A 39 -7.31 -9.20 -14.97
C TYR A 39 -8.18 -8.18 -15.73
N HIS A 40 -9.11 -7.56 -15.03
CA HIS A 40 -10.02 -6.61 -15.68
C HIS A 40 -9.34 -5.32 -16.14
N ILE A 41 -8.38 -4.77 -15.39
CA ILE A 41 -7.64 -3.57 -15.80
C ILE A 41 -6.78 -3.87 -17.03
N ILE A 42 -6.13 -5.03 -17.08
CA ILE A 42 -5.26 -5.43 -18.20
C ILE A 42 -6.08 -5.62 -19.49
N PHE A 43 -7.24 -6.26 -19.40
CA PHE A 43 -8.05 -6.56 -20.59
C PHE A 43 -8.98 -5.42 -21.02
N GLU A 44 -9.25 -4.43 -20.18
CA GLU A 44 -10.13 -3.30 -20.54
C GLU A 44 -9.31 -2.11 -21.05
N LYS A 45 -9.27 -1.93 -22.39
CA LYS A 45 -8.53 -0.84 -23.07
C LYS A 45 -8.88 0.56 -22.52
N SER A 46 -10.15 0.80 -22.15
CA SER A 46 -10.61 2.06 -21.58
C SER A 46 -9.99 2.35 -20.20
N ALA A 47 -9.83 1.32 -19.36
CA ALA A 47 -9.21 1.44 -18.05
C ALA A 47 -7.71 1.73 -18.17
N ARG A 48 -7.00 1.07 -19.09
CA ARG A 48 -5.56 1.31 -19.29
C ARG A 48 -5.20 2.69 -19.84
N LYS A 49 -6.07 3.29 -20.67
CA LYS A 49 -5.82 4.62 -21.27
C LYS A 49 -6.06 5.78 -20.33
N ALA A 50 -6.72 5.55 -19.20
CA ALA A 50 -7.01 6.60 -18.25
C ALA A 50 -5.76 6.88 -17.38
N LEU A 51 -5.22 8.11 -17.48
CA LEU A 51 -4.00 8.54 -16.79
C LEU A 51 -3.98 8.15 -15.32
N HIS A 52 -5.09 8.39 -14.65
CA HIS A 52 -5.23 8.13 -13.23
C HIS A 52 -5.13 6.65 -12.85
N ASN A 53 -5.31 5.75 -13.79
CA ASN A 53 -5.19 4.32 -13.52
C ASN A 53 -3.74 3.83 -13.60
N HIS A 54 -2.83 4.57 -14.23
CA HIS A 54 -1.41 4.18 -14.29
C HIS A 54 -0.81 4.08 -12.89
N VAL A 55 -1.01 5.10 -12.07
CA VAL A 55 -0.56 5.09 -10.65
C VAL A 55 -1.20 3.93 -9.88
N ILE A 56 -2.51 3.71 -10.06
CA ILE A 56 -3.24 2.65 -9.36
C ILE A 56 -2.73 1.27 -9.76
N ILE A 57 -2.38 1.05 -11.03
CA ILE A 57 -1.82 -0.23 -11.51
C ILE A 57 -0.49 -0.53 -10.80
N ILE A 58 0.40 0.45 -10.69
CA ILE A 58 1.69 0.27 -10.02
C ILE A 58 1.46 0.06 -8.51
N LEU A 59 0.57 0.83 -7.89
CA LEU A 59 0.19 0.65 -6.49
C LEU A 59 -0.39 -0.75 -6.22
N LEU A 60 -1.26 -1.25 -7.09
CA LEU A 60 -1.79 -2.61 -6.99
C LEU A 60 -0.68 -3.65 -7.08
N PHE A 61 0.29 -3.45 -7.97
CA PHE A 61 1.43 -4.35 -8.10
C PHE A 61 2.31 -4.35 -6.83
N TYR A 62 2.64 -3.17 -6.29
CA TYR A 62 3.46 -3.04 -5.07
C TYR A 62 2.78 -3.66 -3.86
N ASN A 63 1.53 -3.31 -3.63
CA ASN A 63 0.79 -3.86 -2.50
C ASN A 63 0.47 -5.37 -2.67
N PHE A 64 0.35 -5.86 -3.91
CA PHE A 64 0.25 -7.29 -4.18
C PHE A 64 1.53 -8.04 -3.77
N LEU A 65 2.71 -7.48 -4.07
CA LEU A 65 3.99 -8.03 -3.59
C LEU A 65 4.07 -8.02 -2.06
N GLY A 66 3.71 -6.90 -1.41
CA GLY A 66 3.66 -6.81 0.04
C GLY A 66 2.72 -7.85 0.67
N VAL A 67 1.49 -7.97 0.17
CA VAL A 67 0.54 -8.95 0.69
C VAL A 67 0.95 -10.40 0.41
N THR A 68 1.58 -10.69 -0.75
CA THR A 68 1.92 -12.08 -1.13
C THR A 68 3.23 -12.55 -0.51
N PHE A 69 4.25 -11.71 -0.44
CA PHE A 69 5.57 -12.12 0.05
C PHE A 69 5.82 -11.68 1.48
N ASP A 70 5.76 -10.39 1.75
CA ASP A 70 6.10 -9.84 3.05
C ASP A 70 5.13 -10.31 4.14
N LEU A 71 3.82 -10.11 3.96
CA LEU A 71 2.82 -10.59 4.92
C LEU A 71 2.86 -12.12 5.09
N SER A 72 3.14 -12.90 4.02
CA SER A 72 3.23 -14.36 4.14
C SER A 72 4.43 -14.80 4.99
N LEU A 73 5.59 -14.17 4.81
CA LEU A 73 6.80 -14.49 5.58
C LEU A 73 6.66 -14.03 7.03
N THR A 74 6.04 -12.87 7.26
CA THR A 74 5.72 -12.37 8.59
C THR A 74 4.78 -13.34 9.33
N LEU A 75 3.71 -13.80 8.67
CA LEU A 75 2.77 -14.77 9.25
C LEU A 75 3.42 -16.14 9.51
N ASP A 76 4.29 -16.62 8.61
CA ASP A 76 5.02 -17.88 8.81
C ASP A 76 5.93 -17.80 10.03
N ARG A 77 6.74 -16.74 10.12
CA ARG A 77 7.61 -16.48 11.26
C ARG A 77 6.82 -16.36 12.57
N ASP A 78 5.70 -15.64 12.58
CA ASP A 78 4.90 -15.42 13.79
C ASP A 78 4.16 -16.70 14.23
N ARG A 79 3.87 -17.60 13.29
CA ARG A 79 3.29 -18.91 13.59
C ARG A 79 4.28 -19.88 14.21
N VAL A 80 5.49 -19.96 13.66
CA VAL A 80 6.47 -21.02 13.96
C VAL A 80 7.55 -20.52 14.92
N GLY A 81 7.75 -19.18 15.01
CA GLY A 81 8.82 -18.54 15.79
C GLY A 81 10.13 -18.37 15.00
N TYR A 82 10.19 -18.84 13.77
CA TYR A 82 11.31 -18.67 12.86
C TYR A 82 10.83 -18.75 11.40
N VAL A 83 11.65 -18.29 10.47
CA VAL A 83 11.35 -18.35 9.03
C VAL A 83 11.58 -19.77 8.53
N SER A 84 10.51 -20.47 8.11
CA SER A 84 10.57 -21.88 7.73
C SER A 84 11.46 -22.16 6.52
N LEU A 85 11.49 -21.26 5.53
CA LEU A 85 12.28 -21.34 4.30
C LEU A 85 13.54 -20.46 4.36
N PHE A 86 14.24 -20.45 5.49
CA PHE A 86 15.39 -19.59 5.71
C PHE A 86 16.49 -19.79 4.67
N SER A 87 16.84 -18.69 3.98
CA SER A 87 18.04 -18.58 3.16
C SER A 87 18.49 -17.12 3.04
N PRO A 88 19.79 -16.83 2.90
CA PRO A 88 20.27 -15.45 2.75
C PRO A 88 19.62 -14.70 1.59
N THR A 89 19.38 -15.38 0.47
CA THR A 89 18.71 -14.79 -0.69
C THR A 89 17.25 -14.43 -0.40
N LEU A 90 16.51 -15.30 0.30
CA LEU A 90 15.14 -15.03 0.71
C LEU A 90 15.09 -13.84 1.67
N CYS A 91 16.01 -13.78 2.64
CA CYS A 91 16.08 -12.69 3.60
C CYS A 91 16.33 -11.34 2.92
N ARG A 92 17.30 -11.25 1.99
CA ARG A 92 17.52 -10.03 1.18
C ARG A 92 16.31 -9.65 0.34
N PHE A 93 15.66 -10.64 -0.27
CA PHE A 93 14.44 -10.37 -1.05
C PHE A 93 13.30 -9.88 -0.15
N TRP A 94 13.12 -10.46 1.03
CA TRP A 94 12.13 -10.02 2.00
C TRP A 94 12.39 -8.58 2.45
N GLN A 95 13.64 -8.26 2.83
CA GLN A 95 14.06 -6.88 3.16
C GLN A 95 13.80 -5.89 2.02
N LEU A 96 14.05 -6.30 0.75
CA LEU A 96 13.77 -5.46 -0.41
C LEU A 96 12.26 -5.20 -0.59
N VAL A 97 11.42 -6.22 -0.39
CA VAL A 97 9.96 -6.06 -0.51
C VAL A 97 9.42 -5.19 0.63
N ASP A 98 9.85 -5.46 1.85
CA ASP A 98 9.40 -4.70 3.03
C ASP A 98 9.82 -3.22 2.94
N ASN A 99 11.07 -2.92 2.63
CA ASN A 99 11.55 -1.53 2.60
C ASN A 99 11.39 -0.89 1.21
N GLY A 100 11.94 -1.50 0.17
CA GLY A 100 11.97 -0.88 -1.15
C GLY A 100 10.59 -0.75 -1.80
N ILE A 101 9.81 -1.81 -1.77
CA ILE A 101 8.47 -1.83 -2.39
C ILE A 101 7.46 -1.09 -1.51
N TRP A 102 7.52 -1.26 -0.19
CA TRP A 102 6.60 -0.59 0.73
C TRP A 102 6.79 0.93 0.74
N TYR A 103 8.02 1.44 0.92
CA TYR A 103 8.30 2.89 0.83
C TYR A 103 8.03 3.44 -0.57
N GLY A 104 8.31 2.66 -1.61
CA GLY A 104 7.93 3.01 -2.97
C GLY A 104 6.42 3.16 -3.14
N GLY A 105 5.63 2.30 -2.51
CA GLY A 105 4.17 2.38 -2.47
C GLY A 105 3.67 3.64 -1.76
N ILE A 106 4.24 4.00 -0.61
CA ILE A 106 3.91 5.22 0.13
C ILE A 106 4.24 6.47 -0.69
N SER A 107 5.45 6.55 -1.26
CA SER A 107 5.88 7.66 -2.11
C SER A 107 5.00 7.81 -3.35
N LEU A 108 4.63 6.72 -3.97
CA LEU A 108 3.72 6.69 -5.11
C LEU A 108 2.30 7.12 -4.72
N MET A 109 1.81 6.75 -3.53
CA MET A 109 0.52 7.19 -3.02
C MET A 109 0.51 8.68 -2.68
N MET A 110 1.60 9.21 -2.15
CA MET A 110 1.80 10.65 -1.97
C MET A 110 1.69 11.39 -3.32
N TRP A 111 2.42 10.91 -4.33
CA TRP A 111 2.34 11.48 -5.68
C TRP A 111 0.92 11.39 -6.25
N ALA A 112 0.26 10.24 -6.13
CA ALA A 112 -1.12 10.07 -6.57
C ALA A 112 -2.05 11.10 -5.95
N SER A 113 -1.90 11.39 -4.66
CA SER A 113 -2.71 12.38 -3.94
C SER A 113 -2.48 13.80 -4.48
N PHE A 114 -1.23 14.16 -4.76
CA PHE A 114 -0.87 15.45 -5.36
C PHE A 114 -1.34 15.56 -6.83
N GLU A 115 -1.07 14.55 -7.64
CA GLU A 115 -1.48 14.53 -9.05
C GLU A 115 -2.98 14.74 -9.23
N ARG A 116 -3.81 14.22 -8.32
CA ARG A 116 -5.27 14.45 -8.35
C ARG A 116 -5.65 15.91 -8.22
N HIS A 117 -4.91 16.70 -7.45
CA HIS A 117 -5.13 18.15 -7.42
C HIS A 117 -4.88 18.77 -8.79
N ILE A 118 -3.82 18.36 -9.49
CA ILE A 118 -3.49 18.86 -10.82
C ILE A 118 -4.58 18.46 -11.81
N LEU A 119 -4.93 17.19 -11.87
CA LEU A 119 -5.89 16.67 -12.84
C LEU A 119 -7.31 17.22 -12.66
N VAL A 120 -7.73 17.47 -11.41
CA VAL A 120 -9.09 17.93 -11.10
C VAL A 120 -9.22 19.45 -11.20
N PHE A 121 -8.23 20.20 -10.72
CA PHE A 121 -8.34 21.65 -10.57
C PHE A 121 -7.49 22.46 -11.57
N HIS A 122 -6.47 21.84 -12.16
CA HIS A 122 -5.50 22.49 -13.04
C HIS A 122 -5.27 21.69 -14.31
N SER A 123 -6.35 21.23 -14.95
CA SER A 123 -6.29 20.41 -16.18
C SER A 123 -5.49 21.04 -17.34
N ASN A 124 -5.27 22.35 -17.31
CA ASN A 124 -4.44 23.06 -18.28
C ASN A 124 -2.96 22.62 -18.24
N PHE A 125 -2.45 22.15 -17.09
CA PHE A 125 -1.09 21.64 -16.97
C PHE A 125 -0.85 20.28 -17.64
N VAL A 126 -1.90 19.64 -18.13
CA VAL A 126 -1.83 18.31 -18.78
C VAL A 126 -2.35 18.35 -20.22
N ARG A 127 -2.47 19.56 -20.79
CA ARG A 127 -3.09 19.75 -22.10
C ARG A 127 -2.17 19.40 -23.27
N THR A 128 -0.86 19.66 -23.15
CA THR A 128 0.13 19.34 -24.21
C THR A 128 0.88 18.07 -23.88
N THR A 129 1.38 17.36 -24.92
CA THR A 129 2.18 16.13 -24.73
C THR A 129 3.42 16.39 -23.87
N ARG A 130 4.09 17.51 -24.00
CA ARG A 130 5.25 17.86 -23.17
C ARG A 130 4.86 18.02 -21.70
N GLN A 131 3.78 18.73 -21.41
CA GLN A 131 3.27 18.91 -20.05
C GLN A 131 2.83 17.57 -19.45
N LEU A 132 2.17 16.71 -20.25
CA LEU A 132 1.80 15.37 -19.82
C LEU A 132 3.02 14.54 -19.41
N VAL A 133 4.10 14.58 -20.18
CA VAL A 133 5.34 13.85 -19.84
C VAL A 133 5.95 14.40 -18.56
N LEU A 134 6.07 15.73 -18.41
CA LEU A 134 6.69 16.37 -17.27
C LEU A 134 5.87 16.21 -15.97
N VAL A 135 4.54 16.30 -16.05
CA VAL A 135 3.67 16.35 -14.87
C VAL A 135 3.14 14.96 -14.48
N HIS A 136 3.08 14.01 -15.40
CA HIS A 136 2.56 12.67 -15.13
C HIS A 136 3.65 11.59 -15.19
N TYR A 137 4.29 11.41 -16.36
CA TYR A 137 5.18 10.25 -16.57
C TYR A 137 6.49 10.35 -15.81
N ILE A 138 7.16 11.50 -15.82
CA ILE A 138 8.46 11.66 -15.12
C ILE A 138 8.30 11.45 -13.61
N PRO A 139 7.36 12.14 -12.92
CA PRO A 139 7.17 11.91 -11.49
C PRO A 139 6.67 10.49 -11.18
N LEU A 140 5.81 9.93 -12.03
CA LEU A 140 5.33 8.56 -11.87
C LEU A 140 6.50 7.56 -11.86
N ILE A 141 7.42 7.66 -12.84
CA ILE A 141 8.61 6.82 -12.92
C ILE A 141 9.54 7.08 -11.72
N PHE A 142 9.76 8.34 -11.37
CA PHE A 142 10.62 8.71 -10.26
C PHE A 142 10.12 8.13 -8.94
N PHE A 143 8.86 8.39 -8.55
CA PHE A 143 8.31 7.91 -7.29
C PHE A 143 8.08 6.40 -7.26
N SER A 144 7.93 5.75 -8.40
CA SER A 144 7.85 4.29 -8.43
C SER A 144 9.21 3.60 -8.30
N LEU A 145 10.29 4.16 -8.85
CA LEU A 145 11.59 3.49 -8.90
C LEU A 145 12.57 3.94 -7.82
N TYR A 146 12.38 5.13 -7.26
CA TYR A 146 13.31 5.72 -6.30
C TYR A 146 13.62 4.79 -5.11
N ALA A 147 12.62 4.43 -4.30
CA ALA A 147 12.84 3.59 -3.13
C ALA A 147 13.27 2.16 -3.50
N PRO A 148 12.64 1.45 -4.45
CA PRO A 148 13.12 0.13 -4.87
C PRO A 148 14.59 0.11 -5.33
N LEU A 149 15.04 1.11 -6.08
CA LEU A 149 16.42 1.18 -6.53
C LEU A 149 17.39 1.53 -5.41
N LEU A 150 17.00 2.46 -4.51
CA LEU A 150 17.79 2.81 -3.33
C LEU A 150 18.03 1.58 -2.44
N TYR A 151 16.95 0.88 -2.05
CA TYR A 151 17.07 -0.30 -1.19
C TYR A 151 17.68 -1.50 -1.91
N PHE A 152 17.49 -1.65 -3.22
CA PHE A 152 18.23 -2.64 -4.00
C PHE A 152 19.74 -2.39 -3.91
N TYR A 153 20.19 -1.15 -4.07
CA TYR A 153 21.60 -0.80 -3.91
C TYR A 153 22.10 -1.10 -2.49
N LEU A 154 21.35 -0.68 -1.47
CA LEU A 154 21.74 -0.83 -0.06
C LEU A 154 21.78 -2.30 0.41
N ILE A 155 20.87 -3.14 -0.08
CA ILE A 155 20.75 -4.55 0.35
C ILE A 155 21.67 -5.47 -0.46
N PHE A 156 21.86 -5.20 -1.76
CA PHE A 156 22.59 -6.14 -2.62
C PHE A 156 24.00 -5.70 -3.01
N LEU A 157 24.25 -4.38 -3.08
CA LEU A 157 25.47 -3.82 -3.63
C LEU A 157 26.33 -3.09 -2.59
N TYR A 158 25.75 -2.67 -1.48
CA TYR A 158 26.50 -1.97 -0.43
C TYR A 158 27.41 -2.98 0.31
N PRO A 159 28.71 -2.67 0.48
CA PRO A 159 29.67 -3.59 1.08
C PRO A 159 29.52 -3.60 2.61
N CYS A 160 28.72 -4.52 3.13
CA CYS A 160 28.65 -4.79 4.57
C CYS A 160 28.33 -6.26 4.81
N ASP A 161 28.79 -6.78 5.93
CA ASP A 161 28.56 -8.16 6.35
C ASP A 161 27.20 -8.27 7.03
N GLU A 162 26.32 -9.11 6.48
CA GLU A 162 24.99 -9.37 7.03
C GLU A 162 25.02 -10.62 7.91
N ASP A 163 24.56 -10.47 9.15
CA ASP A 163 24.33 -11.59 10.08
C ASP A 163 22.82 -11.89 10.11
N PHE A 164 22.40 -12.88 9.32
CA PHE A 164 21.01 -13.26 9.22
C PHE A 164 20.58 -14.18 10.36
N ASP A 165 19.53 -13.80 11.07
CA ASP A 165 18.89 -14.59 12.11
C ASP A 165 17.47 -15.01 11.71
N SER A 166 17.25 -16.31 11.58
CA SER A 166 15.95 -16.87 11.20
C SER A 166 14.82 -16.60 12.19
N THR A 167 15.15 -16.27 13.44
CA THR A 167 14.17 -16.01 14.50
C THR A 167 13.70 -14.57 14.54
N SER A 168 14.49 -13.67 13.94
CA SER A 168 14.22 -12.24 13.92
C SER A 168 13.29 -11.84 12.75
N LEU A 169 12.56 -10.74 12.93
CA LEU A 169 11.78 -10.14 11.86
C LEU A 169 12.73 -9.68 10.75
N LEU A 170 12.35 -9.87 9.48
CA LEU A 170 13.18 -9.58 8.30
C LEU A 170 14.55 -10.27 8.32
N CYS A 171 14.64 -11.41 9.03
CA CYS A 171 15.89 -12.15 9.26
C CYS A 171 16.98 -11.33 10.02
N GLY A 172 16.58 -10.35 10.81
CA GLY A 172 17.50 -9.48 11.53
C GLY A 172 17.62 -8.06 10.97
N GLY A 173 18.44 -7.25 11.62
CA GLY A 173 18.68 -5.88 11.17
C GLY A 173 19.52 -5.82 9.91
N MET A 174 19.25 -4.85 9.04
CA MET A 174 20.04 -4.61 7.84
C MET A 174 21.38 -3.99 8.21
N CYS A 175 22.47 -4.59 7.71
CA CYS A 175 23.84 -4.19 8.02
C CYS A 175 24.16 -2.72 7.71
N PHE A 176 23.55 -2.16 6.69
CA PHE A 176 23.82 -0.78 6.29
C PHE A 176 23.36 0.25 7.34
N TYR A 177 22.36 -0.05 8.17
CA TYR A 177 21.97 0.84 9.27
C TYR A 177 23.04 0.95 10.37
N ALA A 178 23.88 -0.08 10.54
CA ALA A 178 24.98 -0.05 11.48
C ALA A 178 26.25 0.62 10.90
N THR A 179 26.42 0.61 9.59
CA THR A 179 27.62 1.07 8.90
C THR A 179 27.51 2.48 8.33
N ILE A 180 26.32 2.88 7.89
CA ILE A 180 26.07 4.23 7.37
C ILE A 180 25.92 5.21 8.55
N PRO A 181 26.40 6.47 8.42
CA PRO A 181 26.26 7.46 9.48
C PRO A 181 24.79 7.73 9.87
N ASN A 182 24.57 8.13 11.12
CA ASN A 182 23.24 8.37 11.71
C ASN A 182 22.33 9.31 10.91
N TRP A 183 22.88 10.19 10.06
CA TRP A 183 22.06 11.06 9.21
C TRP A 183 21.18 10.26 8.25
N PHE A 184 21.63 9.07 7.82
CA PHE A 184 20.83 8.24 6.93
C PHE A 184 19.58 7.68 7.63
N LEU A 185 19.67 7.29 8.89
CA LEU A 185 18.50 6.90 9.69
C LEU A 185 17.46 8.02 9.78
N VAL A 186 17.94 9.26 9.95
CA VAL A 186 17.07 10.43 9.99
C VAL A 186 16.45 10.67 8.60
N TYR A 187 17.26 10.58 7.55
CA TYR A 187 16.79 10.72 6.17
C TYR A 187 15.69 9.69 5.87
N ASP A 188 15.95 8.41 6.08
CA ASP A 188 15.04 7.29 5.87
C ASP A 188 13.72 7.50 6.64
N SER A 189 13.80 7.83 7.92
CA SER A 189 12.65 8.06 8.78
C SER A 189 11.77 9.23 8.34
N PHE A 190 12.37 10.31 7.89
CA PHE A 190 11.65 11.54 7.54
C PHE A 190 11.27 11.57 6.05
N VAL A 191 12.19 11.28 5.14
CA VAL A 191 12.00 11.46 3.70
C VAL A 191 11.24 10.30 3.09
N ASP A 192 11.55 9.07 3.49
CA ASP A 192 10.94 7.89 2.88
C ASP A 192 9.63 7.48 3.56
N TYR A 193 9.41 7.91 4.81
CA TYR A 193 8.23 7.51 5.55
C TYR A 193 7.37 8.68 6.05
N THR A 194 7.87 9.51 6.96
CA THR A 194 7.07 10.51 7.70
C THR A 194 6.50 11.59 6.78
N ILE A 195 7.35 12.23 5.97
CA ILE A 195 6.93 13.31 5.07
C ILE A 195 5.91 12.82 4.04
N PRO A 196 6.11 11.69 3.34
CA PRO A 196 5.11 11.16 2.42
C PRO A 196 3.76 10.93 3.07
N ILE A 197 3.69 10.34 4.26
CA ILE A 197 2.42 10.09 4.96
C ILE A 197 1.72 11.40 5.33
N LEU A 198 2.44 12.37 5.87
CA LEU A 198 1.88 13.68 6.17
C LEU A 198 1.34 14.38 4.91
N LEU A 199 2.07 14.30 3.80
CA LEU A 199 1.63 14.87 2.53
C LEU A 199 0.39 14.15 1.96
N ILE A 200 0.29 12.83 2.09
CA ILE A 200 -0.93 12.08 1.73
C ILE A 200 -2.13 12.66 2.49
N VAL A 201 -2.00 12.88 3.79
CA VAL A 201 -3.06 13.46 4.63
C VAL A 201 -3.44 14.86 4.17
N VAL A 202 -2.46 15.75 4.03
CA VAL A 202 -2.67 17.15 3.64
C VAL A 202 -3.34 17.25 2.27
N PHE A 203 -2.83 16.50 1.27
CA PHE A 203 -3.41 16.52 -0.07
C PHE A 203 -4.81 15.90 -0.09
N SER A 204 -5.05 14.84 0.65
CA SER A 204 -6.37 14.20 0.69
C SER A 204 -7.43 15.08 1.34
N ILE A 205 -7.11 15.73 2.47
CA ILE A 205 -8.00 16.69 3.13
C ILE A 205 -8.24 17.90 2.22
N SER A 206 -7.19 18.45 1.63
CA SER A 206 -7.29 19.59 0.71
C SER A 206 -8.16 19.26 -0.52
N LEU A 207 -8.00 18.06 -1.10
CA LEU A 207 -8.83 17.57 -2.20
C LEU A 207 -10.31 17.50 -1.78
N LEU A 208 -10.59 16.91 -0.62
CA LEU A 208 -11.95 16.77 -0.10
C LEU A 208 -12.61 18.13 0.16
N LEU A 209 -11.90 19.06 0.81
CA LEU A 209 -12.41 20.40 1.10
C LEU A 209 -12.69 21.19 -0.19
N ARG A 210 -11.77 21.15 -1.15
CA ARG A 210 -11.98 21.79 -2.46
C ARG A 210 -13.17 21.17 -3.20
N PHE A 211 -13.32 19.85 -3.15
CA PHE A 211 -14.42 19.14 -3.75
C PHE A 211 -15.77 19.53 -3.15
N ILE A 212 -15.88 19.66 -1.82
CA ILE A 212 -17.10 20.11 -1.13
C ILE A 212 -17.44 21.55 -1.54
N ARG A 213 -16.45 22.46 -1.55
CA ARG A 213 -16.65 23.86 -1.98
C ARG A 213 -17.09 23.97 -3.43
N GLN A 214 -16.55 23.15 -4.32
CA GLN A 214 -16.91 23.16 -5.74
C GLN A 214 -18.31 22.60 -5.97
N LYS A 215 -18.75 21.62 -5.19
CA LYS A 215 -20.13 21.09 -5.24
C LYS A 215 -21.16 22.20 -4.99
N GLN A 216 -20.86 23.16 -4.13
CA GLN A 216 -21.74 24.27 -3.82
C GLN A 216 -21.83 25.30 -4.96
N ARG A 217 -20.84 25.37 -5.85
CA ARG A 217 -20.73 26.39 -6.91
C ARG A 217 -21.16 25.93 -8.30
N LEU A 218 -21.17 24.63 -8.61
CA LEU A 218 -21.37 24.11 -9.97
C LEU A 218 -22.53 23.13 -10.08
N GLN A 219 -23.52 23.51 -10.90
CA GLN A 219 -24.64 22.63 -11.31
C GLN A 219 -24.26 21.67 -12.48
N GLN A 220 -23.01 21.52 -12.84
CA GLN A 220 -22.59 20.70 -14.02
C GLN A 220 -22.48 19.20 -13.67
N ALA A 221 -23.47 18.43 -14.11
CA ALA A 221 -23.72 17.06 -13.66
C ALA A 221 -22.78 15.96 -14.22
N VAL A 222 -22.20 16.10 -15.42
CA VAL A 222 -21.56 14.98 -16.15
C VAL A 222 -20.10 14.76 -15.72
N THR A 223 -19.27 15.79 -15.75
CA THR A 223 -17.85 15.75 -15.32
C THR A 223 -17.74 15.43 -13.83
N TRP A 224 -18.71 15.89 -13.06
CA TRP A 224 -18.87 15.67 -11.63
C TRP A 224 -18.94 14.19 -11.23
N ARG A 225 -19.71 13.36 -11.94
CA ARG A 225 -19.87 11.94 -11.61
C ARG A 225 -18.56 11.15 -11.73
N GLN A 226 -17.75 11.47 -12.71
CA GLN A 226 -16.47 10.79 -12.97
C GLN A 226 -15.41 11.21 -11.97
N CYS A 227 -15.23 12.51 -11.74
CA CYS A 227 -14.32 13.05 -10.72
C CYS A 227 -14.67 12.56 -9.31
N ARG A 228 -15.97 12.51 -8.98
CA ARG A 228 -16.44 12.03 -7.66
C ARG A 228 -16.00 10.60 -7.36
N LYS A 229 -16.10 9.67 -8.31
CA LYS A 229 -15.72 8.27 -8.09
C LYS A 229 -14.23 8.13 -7.82
N MET A 230 -13.41 8.82 -8.59
CA MET A 230 -11.96 8.84 -8.43
C MET A 230 -11.55 9.45 -7.08
N THR A 231 -12.18 10.55 -6.69
CA THR A 231 -11.93 11.21 -5.41
C THR A 231 -12.31 10.30 -4.24
N ILE A 232 -13.46 9.63 -4.30
CA ILE A 232 -13.90 8.68 -3.26
C ILE A 232 -12.90 7.53 -3.12
N GLN A 233 -12.42 6.96 -4.22
CA GLN A 233 -11.42 5.88 -4.18
C GLN A 233 -10.15 6.33 -3.44
N LEU A 234 -9.58 7.46 -3.89
CA LEU A 234 -8.36 7.97 -3.29
C LEU A 234 -8.56 8.33 -1.82
N THR A 235 -9.67 9.01 -1.49
CA THR A 235 -10.00 9.36 -0.11
C THR A 235 -10.12 8.10 0.75
N LEU A 236 -10.78 7.05 0.25
CA LEU A 236 -10.89 5.79 0.98
C LEU A 236 -9.52 5.18 1.26
N VAL A 237 -8.66 5.07 0.24
CA VAL A 237 -7.29 4.53 0.40
C VAL A 237 -6.47 5.43 1.33
N SER A 238 -6.48 6.74 1.15
CA SER A 238 -5.74 7.66 2.03
C SER A 238 -6.23 7.62 3.48
N THR A 239 -7.52 7.39 3.70
CA THR A 239 -8.08 7.24 5.04
C THR A 239 -7.58 5.95 5.72
N THR A 240 -7.42 4.86 4.95
CA THR A 240 -6.81 3.63 5.52
C THR A 240 -5.36 3.87 5.92
N TYR A 241 -4.55 4.53 5.09
CA TYR A 241 -3.18 4.93 5.48
C TYR A 241 -3.18 5.80 6.74
N LEU A 242 -4.07 6.80 6.80
CA LEU A 242 -4.16 7.68 7.98
C LEU A 242 -4.51 6.91 9.27
N ILE A 243 -5.46 6.00 9.21
CA ILE A 243 -5.92 5.28 10.42
C ILE A 243 -4.90 4.22 10.86
N PHE A 244 -4.29 3.51 9.93
CA PHE A 244 -3.50 2.32 10.23
C PHE A 244 -1.99 2.56 10.26
N ASP A 245 -1.45 3.49 9.45
CA ASP A 245 -0.02 3.80 9.44
C ASP A 245 0.34 4.98 10.36
N LEU A 246 -0.57 5.96 10.58
CA LEU A 246 -0.26 7.11 11.42
C LEU A 246 0.15 6.75 12.86
N PRO A 247 -0.47 5.77 13.55
CA PRO A 247 0.00 5.35 14.86
C PRO A 247 1.46 4.89 14.86
N TYR A 248 1.85 4.12 13.85
CA TYR A 248 3.23 3.67 13.68
C TYR A 248 4.18 4.86 13.45
N VAL A 249 3.80 5.81 12.58
CA VAL A 249 4.57 7.04 12.33
C VAL A 249 4.81 7.82 13.62
N ILE A 250 3.77 8.02 14.42
CA ILE A 250 3.88 8.78 15.67
C ILE A 250 4.85 8.11 16.64
N ILE A 251 4.73 6.79 16.82
CA ILE A 251 5.61 6.06 17.71
C ILE A 251 7.06 6.11 17.22
N PHE A 252 7.25 5.89 15.92
CA PHE A 252 8.57 5.93 15.30
C PHE A 252 9.24 7.31 15.42
N LEU A 253 8.49 8.40 15.23
CA LEU A 253 8.97 9.76 15.45
C LEU A 253 9.39 10.00 16.89
N VAL A 254 8.58 9.58 17.87
CA VAL A 254 8.92 9.74 19.29
C VAL A 254 10.20 8.97 19.63
N GLN A 255 10.37 7.76 19.09
CA GLN A 255 11.59 6.98 19.28
C GLN A 255 12.81 7.66 18.65
N SER A 256 12.67 8.21 17.45
CA SER A 256 13.73 8.95 16.76
C SER A 256 14.09 10.26 17.46
N CYS A 257 13.16 10.86 18.22
CA CYS A 257 13.41 12.07 19.02
C CYS A 257 14.09 11.82 20.37
N GLY A 258 14.59 10.61 20.64
CA GLY A 258 15.39 10.32 21.84
C GLY A 258 14.67 9.49 22.90
N TYR A 259 13.50 8.92 22.59
CA TYR A 259 12.78 8.00 23.48
C TYR A 259 12.68 6.59 22.86
N PRO A 260 13.82 5.86 22.68
CA PRO A 260 13.86 4.60 21.92
C PRO A 260 12.95 3.49 22.49
N ASN A 261 12.64 3.54 23.77
CA ASN A 261 11.78 2.55 24.43
C ASN A 261 10.29 2.93 24.45
N PHE A 262 9.92 4.07 23.83
CA PHE A 262 8.51 4.49 23.81
C PHE A 262 7.66 3.47 23.08
N ALA A 263 6.63 2.95 23.75
CA ALA A 263 5.67 1.99 23.21
C ALA A 263 6.27 0.71 22.56
N SER A 264 7.53 0.36 22.89
CA SER A 264 8.21 -0.82 22.31
C SER A 264 7.40 -2.12 22.49
N ASN A 265 6.69 -2.26 23.61
CA ASN A 265 5.84 -3.43 23.90
C ASN A 265 4.57 -3.51 23.03
N ILE A 266 4.18 -2.41 22.38
CA ILE A 266 2.95 -2.30 21.60
C ILE A 266 3.25 -2.32 20.09
N ILE A 267 4.45 -1.88 19.69
CA ILE A 267 4.79 -1.70 18.28
C ILE A 267 4.76 -3.02 17.52
N GLN A 268 5.56 -3.98 17.93
CA GLN A 268 5.68 -5.24 17.20
C GLN A 268 4.39 -6.07 17.19
N PRO A 269 3.73 -6.32 18.33
CA PRO A 269 2.59 -7.23 18.32
C PRO A 269 1.32 -6.62 17.72
N TYR A 270 1.16 -5.29 17.74
CA TYR A 270 -0.13 -4.70 17.35
C TYR A 270 -0.02 -3.63 16.26
N VAL A 271 0.90 -2.68 16.38
CA VAL A 271 0.91 -1.51 15.51
C VAL A 271 1.59 -1.81 14.17
N ALA A 272 2.67 -2.60 14.16
CA ALA A 272 3.35 -2.99 12.94
C ALA A 272 2.44 -3.84 12.03
N SER A 273 1.61 -4.71 12.60
CA SER A 273 0.67 -5.51 11.81
C SER A 273 -0.43 -4.69 11.14
N LEU A 274 -0.83 -3.57 11.75
CA LEU A 274 -1.85 -2.69 11.18
C LEU A 274 -1.40 -2.05 9.87
N THR A 275 -0.10 -1.89 9.63
CA THR A 275 0.44 -1.31 8.39
C THR A 275 0.15 -2.17 7.15
N TYR A 276 -0.21 -3.44 7.31
CA TYR A 276 -0.66 -4.30 6.20
C TYR A 276 -2.12 -4.04 5.78
N VAL A 277 -2.94 -3.41 6.64
CA VAL A 277 -4.37 -3.21 6.35
C VAL A 277 -4.61 -2.36 5.10
N PRO A 278 -3.89 -1.25 4.83
CA PRO A 278 -4.02 -0.50 3.59
C PRO A 278 -3.80 -1.37 2.35
N ALA A 279 -2.78 -2.24 2.37
CA ALA A 279 -2.48 -3.15 1.28
C ALA A 279 -3.59 -4.19 1.07
N ILE A 280 -4.16 -4.75 2.14
CA ILE A 280 -5.28 -5.69 2.08
C ILE A 280 -6.55 -5.01 1.53
N VAL A 281 -6.81 -3.76 1.89
CA VAL A 281 -8.03 -3.01 1.50
C VAL A 281 -7.96 -2.43 0.10
N LEU A 282 -6.77 -2.12 -0.43
CA LEU A 282 -6.57 -1.44 -1.71
C LEU A 282 -7.34 -2.08 -2.91
N PRO A 283 -7.32 -3.41 -3.14
CA PRO A 283 -8.02 -4.00 -4.27
C PRO A 283 -9.53 -3.84 -4.16
N TYR A 284 -10.10 -3.85 -2.96
CA TYR A 284 -11.53 -3.61 -2.73
C TYR A 284 -11.91 -2.15 -2.98
N ALA A 285 -11.08 -1.22 -2.51
CA ALA A 285 -11.27 0.21 -2.79
C ALA A 285 -11.25 0.48 -4.30
N THR A 286 -10.34 -0.17 -5.02
CA THR A 286 -10.24 -0.07 -6.48
C THR A 286 -11.47 -0.69 -7.17
N LEU A 287 -11.94 -1.84 -6.70
CA LEU A 287 -13.14 -2.49 -7.21
C LEU A 287 -14.39 -1.60 -7.04
N LEU A 288 -14.55 -0.98 -5.88
CA LEU A 288 -15.68 -0.09 -5.59
C LEU A 288 -15.68 1.18 -6.45
N ALA A 289 -14.50 1.69 -6.79
CA ALA A 289 -14.35 2.88 -7.62
C ALA A 289 -14.64 2.64 -9.11
N LEU A 290 -14.44 1.42 -9.60
CA LEU A 290 -14.66 1.05 -10.98
C LEU A 290 -16.07 0.41 -11.18
N PRO A 291 -17.10 1.20 -11.56
CA PRO A 291 -18.49 0.73 -11.57
C PRO A 291 -18.74 -0.43 -12.53
N ARG A 292 -17.96 -0.52 -13.62
CA ARG A 292 -18.03 -1.64 -14.56
C ARG A 292 -17.58 -2.95 -13.92
N LEU A 293 -16.53 -2.90 -13.08
CA LEU A 293 -16.03 -4.05 -12.32
C LEU A 293 -17.05 -4.51 -11.29
N LYS A 294 -17.62 -3.55 -10.54
CA LYS A 294 -18.70 -3.84 -9.58
C LYS A 294 -19.88 -4.54 -10.24
N GLN A 295 -20.33 -4.08 -11.41
CA GLN A 295 -21.43 -4.72 -12.14
C GLN A 295 -21.08 -6.12 -12.62
N LYS A 296 -19.85 -6.35 -13.09
CA LYS A 296 -19.39 -7.68 -13.51
C LYS A 296 -19.32 -8.63 -12.31
N LEU A 297 -18.79 -8.16 -11.18
CA LEU A 297 -18.76 -8.95 -9.94
C LEU A 297 -20.18 -9.32 -9.48
N CYS A 298 -21.08 -8.35 -9.45
CA CYS A 298 -22.49 -8.61 -9.14
C CYS A 298 -23.11 -9.65 -10.10
N ARG A 299 -22.83 -9.57 -11.40
CA ARG A 299 -23.33 -10.58 -12.37
C ARG A 299 -22.76 -11.97 -12.09
N LEU A 300 -21.48 -12.10 -11.74
CA LEU A 300 -20.87 -13.37 -11.38
C LEU A 300 -21.52 -14.01 -10.14
N PHE A 301 -21.77 -13.18 -9.11
CA PHE A 301 -22.40 -13.68 -7.87
C PHE A 301 -23.91 -13.89 -8.01
N PHE A 302 -24.61 -13.07 -8.79
CA PHE A 302 -26.08 -13.15 -8.95
C PHE A 302 -26.53 -13.98 -10.14
N TRP A 303 -25.64 -14.44 -11.01
CA TRP A 303 -25.98 -15.33 -12.14
C TRP A 303 -26.70 -16.61 -11.68
N LYS A 304 -26.33 -17.16 -10.56
CA LYS A 304 -27.01 -18.33 -9.98
C LYS A 304 -28.46 -18.09 -9.55
N ARG A 305 -28.88 -16.85 -9.36
CA ARG A 305 -30.22 -16.52 -8.87
C ARG A 305 -31.25 -16.40 -10.00
N HIS A 306 -30.82 -16.13 -11.22
CA HIS A 306 -31.73 -15.91 -12.37
C HIS A 306 -32.06 -17.19 -13.15
N GLN A 307 -31.31 -18.26 -13.02
CA GLN A 307 -31.62 -19.54 -13.67
C GLN A 307 -32.72 -20.38 -12.97
N ARG A 308 -33.18 -19.95 -11.78
CA ARG A 308 -34.23 -20.69 -11.04
C ARG A 308 -35.66 -20.23 -11.31
N GLN A 309 -35.88 -19.30 -12.20
CA GLN A 309 -37.23 -18.75 -12.47
C GLN A 309 -37.80 -19.04 -13.86
N ILE A 310 -37.21 -19.92 -14.64
CA ILE A 310 -37.84 -20.38 -15.88
C ILE A 310 -38.38 -21.78 -15.62
N VAL A 311 -39.54 -21.84 -14.95
CA VAL A 311 -40.43 -23.03 -14.99
C VAL A 311 -41.30 -22.83 -16.23
N PRO A 312 -41.29 -23.70 -17.22
CA PRO A 312 -42.22 -23.61 -18.34
C PRO A 312 -43.63 -23.90 -17.82
N LEU A 313 -44.54 -22.97 -18.02
CA LEU A 313 -45.96 -23.19 -17.93
C LEU A 313 -46.33 -24.21 -19.01
N THR A 314 -46.51 -25.46 -18.63
CA THR A 314 -47.17 -26.47 -19.45
C THR A 314 -48.63 -26.03 -19.66
N THR A 315 -48.93 -25.72 -20.92
CA THR A 315 -50.27 -25.54 -21.48
C THR A 315 -51.11 -26.81 -21.25
N TYR A 316 -52.23 -26.65 -20.55
CA TYR A 316 -53.34 -27.54 -20.61
C TYR A 316 -54.23 -27.13 -21.76
N THR A 317 -54.35 -27.95 -22.77
CA THR A 317 -55.52 -28.06 -23.65
C THR A 317 -56.35 -29.24 -23.22
#